data_9326a2667c42cc28181373262e6b204e
#
_entry.id   9326a2667c42cc28181373262e6b204e
#
_cell.length_a   1.000
_cell.length_b   1.000
_cell.length_c   1.000
_cell.angle_alpha   90.00
_cell.angle_beta   90.00
_cell.angle_gamma   90.00
#
_symmetry.space_group_name_H-M   'P 1'
#
loop_
_entity.id
_entity.type
_entity.pdbx_description
1 polymer ?
#
loop_
_entity_poly.entity_id
_entity_poly.type
_entity_poly.pdbx_seq_one_letter_code
_entity_poly.pdbx_strand_id
1 'polypeptide(L)'
;CNLIAKKSKIDFVWNDKFPINSLYLMRGYLFVNSDKKDKYFDLCFDAYWKNNEDISKEENVKNILSKCEIKPNDFKKGIEDQKIKNELKDLTNIAFQNDVFGAPTFVVNNNLFWGQDRLEYALDELNN
;
A
#
# COMPACT_ATOMS: atom_id res chain seq x y z
N CYS A 1 -1.32 -3.72 16.81
CA CYS A 1 -2.10 -2.81 15.93
C CYS A 1 -3.29 -2.18 16.66
N ASN A 2 -4.22 -2.96 17.29
CA ASN A 2 -5.44 -2.41 17.92
C ASN A 2 -5.18 -1.31 18.96
N LEU A 3 -4.18 -1.48 19.84
CA LEU A 3 -3.84 -0.48 20.86
C LEU A 3 -3.35 0.83 20.25
N ILE A 4 -2.54 0.74 19.20
CA ILE A 4 -2.01 1.91 18.49
C ILE A 4 -3.13 2.61 17.73
N ALA A 5 -3.95 1.87 16.99
CA ALA A 5 -5.11 2.41 16.29
C ALA A 5 -6.05 3.17 17.24
N LYS A 6 -6.36 2.57 18.41
CA LYS A 6 -7.17 3.21 19.45
C LYS A 6 -6.52 4.50 19.98
N LYS A 7 -5.21 4.48 20.26
CA LYS A 7 -4.47 5.67 20.72
C LYS A 7 -4.46 6.77 19.66
N SER A 8 -4.31 6.41 18.40
CA SER A 8 -4.26 7.34 17.26
C SER A 8 -5.65 7.72 16.72
N LYS A 9 -6.73 7.18 17.30
CA LYS A 9 -8.12 7.39 16.85
C LYS A 9 -8.33 7.02 15.38
N ILE A 10 -7.71 5.93 14.95
CA ILE A 10 -7.83 5.38 13.61
C ILE A 10 -8.79 4.19 13.65
N ASP A 11 -9.77 4.18 12.75
CA ASP A 11 -10.64 3.03 12.56
C ASP A 11 -9.82 1.86 12.01
N PHE A 12 -9.77 0.76 12.74
CA PHE A 12 -9.00 -0.41 12.37
C PHE A 12 -9.73 -1.69 12.75
N VAL A 13 -9.86 -2.59 11.78
CA VAL A 13 -10.39 -3.94 11.97
C VAL A 13 -9.36 -4.93 11.41
N TRP A 14 -9.03 -5.95 12.18
CA TRP A 14 -8.22 -7.06 11.66
C TRP A 14 -9.03 -7.84 10.64
N ASN A 15 -8.59 -7.83 9.38
CA ASN A 15 -9.36 -8.41 8.30
C ASN A 15 -9.45 -9.95 8.42
N ASP A 16 -10.67 -10.48 8.30
CA ASP A 16 -10.95 -11.93 8.40
C ASP A 16 -10.30 -12.76 7.30
N LYS A 17 -9.87 -12.11 6.21
CA LYS A 17 -9.20 -12.75 5.06
C LYS A 17 -7.68 -12.59 5.09
N PHE A 18 -7.12 -12.06 6.18
CA PHE A 18 -5.67 -11.95 6.30
C PHE A 18 -5.00 -13.35 6.44
N PRO A 19 -3.88 -13.62 5.76
CA PRO A 19 -3.25 -12.80 4.73
C PRO A 19 -3.88 -12.97 3.34
N ILE A 20 -3.83 -11.92 2.52
CA ILE A 20 -4.27 -11.98 1.13
C ILE A 20 -3.11 -11.77 0.15
N ASN A 21 -3.31 -12.18 -1.10
CA ASN A 21 -2.42 -11.79 -2.18
C ASN A 21 -2.79 -10.38 -2.68
N SER A 22 -2.01 -9.38 -2.27
CA SER A 22 -2.21 -7.97 -2.66
C SER A 22 -1.42 -7.53 -3.90
N LEU A 23 -0.74 -8.46 -4.57
CA LEU A 23 0.17 -8.15 -5.68
C LEU A 23 -0.48 -7.32 -6.81
N TYR A 24 -1.72 -7.66 -7.15
CA TYR A 24 -2.48 -6.95 -8.18
C TYR A 24 -2.84 -5.50 -7.76
N LEU A 25 -3.09 -5.24 -6.47
CA LEU A 25 -3.32 -3.88 -5.96
C LEU A 25 -2.03 -3.05 -5.97
N MET A 26 -0.89 -3.66 -5.66
CA MET A 26 0.41 -3.00 -5.74
C MET A 26 0.77 -2.64 -7.18
N ARG A 27 0.52 -3.53 -8.14
CA ARG A 27 0.62 -3.23 -9.57
C ARG A 27 -0.35 -2.13 -9.98
N GLY A 28 -1.57 -2.16 -9.45
CA GLY A 28 -2.57 -1.12 -9.63
C GLY A 28 -2.07 0.26 -9.19
N TYR A 29 -1.41 0.36 -8.06
CA TYR A 29 -0.81 1.60 -7.58
C TYR A 29 0.24 2.18 -8.54
N LEU A 30 1.03 1.32 -9.18
CA LEU A 30 1.99 1.75 -10.20
C LEU A 30 1.31 2.18 -11.51
N PHE A 31 0.23 1.50 -11.88
CA PHE A 31 -0.55 1.79 -13.09
C PHE A 31 -1.37 3.08 -12.98
N VAL A 32 -1.93 3.38 -11.81
CA VAL A 32 -2.83 4.52 -11.60
C VAL A 32 -2.09 5.84 -11.80
N ASN A 33 -2.73 6.81 -12.45
CA ASN A 33 -2.19 8.15 -12.66
C ASN A 33 -1.88 8.84 -11.33
N SER A 34 -0.86 9.70 -11.34
CA SER A 34 -0.36 10.38 -10.13
C SER A 34 -1.42 11.16 -9.36
N ASP A 35 -2.35 11.80 -10.07
CA ASP A 35 -3.47 12.58 -9.49
C ASP A 35 -4.50 11.71 -8.74
N LYS A 36 -4.49 10.41 -8.97
CA LYS A 36 -5.43 9.44 -8.36
C LYS A 36 -4.76 8.47 -7.37
N LYS A 37 -3.42 8.48 -7.27
CA LYS A 37 -2.67 7.51 -6.48
C LYS A 37 -3.04 7.53 -5.00
N ASP A 38 -3.09 8.71 -4.40
CA ASP A 38 -3.41 8.85 -2.97
C ASP A 38 -4.83 8.36 -2.68
N LYS A 39 -5.80 8.76 -3.50
CA LYS A 39 -7.18 8.29 -3.38
C LYS A 39 -7.30 6.77 -3.54
N TYR A 40 -6.59 6.20 -4.52
CA TYR A 40 -6.57 4.75 -4.73
C TYR A 40 -5.96 4.02 -3.52
N PHE A 41 -4.84 4.52 -3.01
CA PHE A 41 -4.16 3.98 -1.83
C PHE A 41 -5.09 3.97 -0.62
N ASP A 42 -5.69 5.13 -0.28
CA ASP A 42 -6.58 5.27 0.87
C ASP A 42 -7.79 4.33 0.75
N LEU A 43 -8.40 4.23 -0.42
CA LEU A 43 -9.55 3.34 -0.64
C LEU A 43 -9.19 1.86 -0.51
N CYS A 44 -7.99 1.44 -0.94
CA CYS A 44 -7.52 0.07 -0.74
C CYS A 44 -7.31 -0.24 0.74
N PHE A 45 -6.70 0.66 1.50
CA PHE A 45 -6.50 0.49 2.94
C PHE A 45 -7.81 0.54 3.72
N ASP A 46 -8.70 1.47 3.40
CA ASP A 46 -10.02 1.57 4.02
C ASP A 46 -10.85 0.31 3.77
N ALA A 47 -10.90 -0.18 2.55
CA ALA A 47 -11.62 -1.41 2.21
C ALA A 47 -11.12 -2.58 3.05
N TYR A 48 -9.80 -2.74 3.15
CA TYR A 48 -9.22 -3.91 3.80
C TYR A 48 -9.13 -3.79 5.32
N TRP A 49 -8.58 -2.69 5.84
CA TRP A 49 -8.26 -2.53 7.26
C TRP A 49 -9.30 -1.77 8.09
N LYS A 50 -10.25 -1.09 7.44
CA LYS A 50 -11.33 -0.36 8.12
C LYS A 50 -12.67 -1.06 7.94
N ASN A 51 -12.99 -1.45 6.70
CA ASN A 51 -14.31 -1.99 6.36
C ASN A 51 -14.36 -3.52 6.35
N ASN A 52 -13.24 -4.21 6.62
CA ASN A 52 -13.15 -5.68 6.61
C ASN A 52 -13.60 -6.31 5.28
N GLU A 53 -13.37 -5.62 4.15
CA GLU A 53 -13.78 -6.11 2.84
C GLU A 53 -12.84 -7.20 2.32
N ASP A 54 -13.39 -8.19 1.63
CA ASP A 54 -12.62 -9.20 0.92
C ASP A 54 -12.19 -8.64 -0.44
N ILE A 55 -11.04 -7.98 -0.48
CA ILE A 55 -10.51 -7.37 -1.70
C ILE A 55 -9.97 -8.40 -2.72
N SER A 56 -10.01 -9.71 -2.44
CA SER A 56 -9.79 -10.75 -3.47
C SER A 56 -10.98 -10.88 -4.41
N LYS A 57 -12.16 -10.37 -4.02
CA LYS A 57 -13.35 -10.37 -4.83
C LYS A 57 -13.35 -9.22 -5.84
N GLU A 58 -13.59 -9.56 -7.08
CA GLU A 58 -13.59 -8.60 -8.20
C GLU A 58 -14.57 -7.43 -8.00
N GLU A 59 -15.73 -7.69 -7.37
CA GLU A 59 -16.74 -6.65 -7.09
C GLU A 59 -16.23 -5.56 -6.14
N ASN A 60 -15.48 -5.94 -5.07
CA ASN A 60 -14.93 -4.99 -4.13
C ASN A 60 -13.83 -4.14 -4.77
N VAL A 61 -13.00 -4.76 -5.62
CA VAL A 61 -12.02 -4.03 -6.41
C VAL A 61 -12.70 -3.07 -7.39
N LYS A 62 -13.76 -3.49 -8.08
CA LYS A 62 -14.54 -2.62 -8.97
C LYS A 62 -15.12 -1.41 -8.24
N ASN A 63 -15.55 -1.56 -6.99
CA ASN A 63 -16.03 -0.44 -6.17
C ASN A 63 -14.93 0.59 -5.90
N ILE A 64 -13.70 0.13 -5.58
CA ILE A 64 -12.53 1.01 -5.42
C ILE A 64 -12.24 1.74 -6.73
N LEU A 65 -12.16 1.02 -7.84
CA LEU A 65 -11.87 1.57 -9.16
C LEU A 65 -12.92 2.60 -9.60
N SER A 66 -14.20 2.33 -9.35
CA SER A 66 -15.30 3.25 -9.66
C SER A 66 -15.15 4.57 -8.90
N LYS A 67 -14.82 4.52 -7.61
CA LYS A 67 -14.58 5.72 -6.80
C LYS A 67 -13.36 6.53 -7.28
N CYS A 68 -12.38 5.87 -7.91
CA CYS A 68 -11.22 6.49 -8.53
C CYS A 68 -11.45 6.90 -10.00
N GLU A 69 -12.64 6.65 -10.55
CA GLU A 69 -12.95 6.88 -11.97
C GLU A 69 -11.98 6.14 -12.91
N ILE A 70 -11.67 4.89 -12.56
CA ILE A 70 -10.80 3.99 -13.33
C ILE A 70 -11.66 2.90 -13.95
N LYS A 71 -11.54 2.72 -15.26
CA LYS A 71 -12.27 1.65 -15.95
C LYS A 71 -11.66 0.28 -15.59
N PRO A 72 -12.47 -0.70 -15.14
CA PRO A 72 -11.98 -2.01 -14.75
C PRO A 72 -11.16 -2.74 -15.83
N ASN A 73 -11.57 -2.61 -17.10
CA ASN A 73 -10.84 -3.22 -18.22
C ASN A 73 -9.46 -2.60 -18.44
N ASP A 74 -9.32 -1.27 -18.27
CA ASP A 74 -8.04 -0.59 -18.41
C ASP A 74 -7.12 -0.97 -17.25
N PHE A 75 -7.67 -1.02 -16.04
CA PHE A 75 -6.96 -1.50 -14.84
C PHE A 75 -6.44 -2.93 -15.04
N LYS A 76 -7.30 -3.85 -15.49
CA LYS A 76 -6.92 -5.25 -15.73
C LYS A 76 -5.78 -5.37 -16.74
N LYS A 77 -5.85 -4.62 -17.84
CA LYS A 77 -4.76 -4.56 -18.83
C LYS A 77 -3.48 -3.97 -18.23
N GLY A 78 -3.60 -2.88 -17.47
CA GLY A 78 -2.46 -2.21 -16.85
C GLY A 78 -1.70 -3.09 -15.86
N ILE A 79 -2.39 -3.79 -14.97
CA ILE A 79 -1.73 -4.67 -13.98
C ILE A 79 -1.11 -5.93 -14.61
N GLU A 80 -1.52 -6.29 -15.83
CA GLU A 80 -0.94 -7.38 -16.60
C GLU A 80 0.20 -6.92 -17.53
N ASP A 81 0.40 -5.62 -17.69
CA ASP A 81 1.50 -5.06 -18.48
C ASP A 81 2.85 -5.48 -17.91
N GLN A 82 3.74 -5.97 -18.78
CA GLN A 82 5.06 -6.45 -18.37
C GLN A 82 5.93 -5.33 -17.79
N LYS A 83 5.75 -4.08 -18.25
CA LYS A 83 6.46 -2.92 -17.71
C LYS A 83 6.09 -2.70 -16.23
N ILE A 84 4.81 -2.71 -15.89
CA ILE A 84 4.32 -2.56 -14.50
C ILE A 84 4.81 -3.71 -13.61
N LYS A 85 4.79 -4.94 -14.14
CA LYS A 85 5.30 -6.12 -13.42
C LYS A 85 6.80 -5.99 -13.12
N ASN A 86 7.57 -5.53 -14.08
CA ASN A 86 9.01 -5.32 -13.93
C ASN A 86 9.29 -4.17 -12.95
N GLU A 87 8.58 -3.05 -13.07
CA GLU A 87 8.72 -1.91 -12.17
C GLU A 87 8.48 -2.30 -10.70
N LEU A 88 7.43 -3.07 -10.42
CA LEU A 88 7.20 -3.57 -9.06
C LEU A 88 8.32 -4.48 -8.58
N LYS A 89 8.83 -5.35 -9.44
CA LYS A 89 9.95 -6.23 -9.12
C LYS A 89 11.23 -5.43 -8.81
N ASP A 90 11.50 -4.41 -9.62
CA ASP A 90 12.69 -3.57 -9.45
C ASP A 90 12.61 -2.77 -8.14
N LEU A 91 11.45 -2.18 -7.81
CA LEU A 91 11.22 -1.51 -6.54
C LEU A 91 11.40 -2.45 -5.34
N THR A 92 10.92 -3.70 -5.46
CA THR A 92 11.10 -4.72 -4.42
C THR A 92 12.59 -5.08 -4.25
N ASN A 93 13.32 -5.20 -5.35
CA ASN A 93 14.77 -5.46 -5.31
C ASN A 93 15.54 -4.28 -4.69
N ILE A 94 15.17 -3.05 -5.01
CA ILE A 94 15.76 -1.84 -4.41
C ILE A 94 15.53 -1.85 -2.90
N ALA A 95 14.32 -2.14 -2.45
CA ALA A 95 14.01 -2.25 -1.03
C ALA A 95 14.86 -3.34 -0.35
N PHE A 96 14.97 -4.51 -0.97
CA PHE A 96 15.80 -5.61 -0.47
C PHE A 96 17.29 -5.23 -0.38
N GLN A 97 17.83 -4.54 -1.39
CA GLN A 97 19.24 -4.07 -1.41
C GLN A 97 19.52 -3.01 -0.34
N ASN A 98 18.48 -2.34 0.17
CA ASN A 98 18.57 -1.39 1.27
C ASN A 98 18.16 -2.00 2.62
N ASP A 99 18.24 -3.34 2.75
CA ASP A 99 17.93 -4.09 3.97
C ASP A 99 16.49 -3.87 4.51
N VAL A 100 15.54 -3.46 3.65
CA VAL A 100 14.15 -3.30 4.02
C VAL A 100 13.48 -4.67 4.12
N PHE A 101 13.13 -5.09 5.32
CA PHE A 101 12.55 -6.41 5.62
C PHE A 101 11.09 -6.34 6.09
N GLY A 102 10.53 -5.16 6.23
CA GLY A 102 9.16 -4.98 6.70
C GLY A 102 8.62 -3.57 6.42
N ALA A 103 7.34 -3.36 6.69
CA ALA A 103 6.65 -2.10 6.47
C ALA A 103 5.91 -1.65 7.75
N PRO A 104 5.85 -0.34 8.02
CA PRO A 104 6.56 0.73 7.30
C PRO A 104 8.06 0.72 7.59
N THR A 105 8.86 1.16 6.63
CA THR A 105 10.31 1.39 6.80
C THR A 105 10.66 2.77 6.24
N PHE A 106 11.45 3.52 6.98
CA PHE A 106 11.99 4.82 6.59
C PHE A 106 13.51 4.68 6.42
N VAL A 107 14.06 5.23 5.35
CA VAL A 107 15.50 5.30 5.12
C VAL A 107 15.89 6.76 5.01
N VAL A 108 16.69 7.23 5.97
CA VAL A 108 17.14 8.63 6.07
C VAL A 108 18.64 8.64 6.31
N ASN A 109 19.41 9.37 5.49
CA ASN A 109 20.87 9.45 5.61
C ASN A 109 21.56 8.07 5.70
N ASN A 110 21.08 7.08 4.93
CA ASN A 110 21.50 5.67 4.96
C ASN A 110 21.19 4.91 6.26
N ASN A 111 20.46 5.51 7.21
CA ASN A 111 19.99 4.85 8.41
C ASN A 111 18.57 4.31 8.18
N LEU A 112 18.34 3.06 8.62
CA LEU A 112 17.04 2.38 8.47
C LEU A 112 16.26 2.44 9.78
N PHE A 113 15.01 2.86 9.68
CA PHE A 113 14.04 2.93 10.79
C PHE A 113 12.82 2.08 10.45
N TRP A 114 12.69 0.94 11.09
CA TRP A 114 11.58 0.01 10.85
C TRP A 114 10.50 0.14 11.92
N GLY A 115 9.28 0.34 11.48
CA GLY A 115 8.07 0.43 12.31
C GLY A 115 7.52 1.86 12.41
N GLN A 116 6.21 1.96 12.59
CA GLN A 116 5.52 3.25 12.76
C GLN A 116 5.97 4.00 14.03
N ASP A 117 6.45 3.28 15.03
CA ASP A 117 6.98 3.81 16.30
C ASP A 117 8.40 4.37 16.17
N ARG A 118 9.01 4.27 14.99
CA ARG A 118 10.32 4.81 14.66
C ARG A 118 10.26 6.08 13.80
N LEU A 119 9.06 6.54 13.44
CA LEU A 119 8.90 7.73 12.61
C LEU A 119 9.53 8.98 13.24
N GLU A 120 9.37 9.18 14.55
CA GLU A 120 9.95 10.34 15.24
C GLU A 120 11.49 10.34 15.13
N TYR A 121 12.14 9.18 15.31
CA TYR A 121 13.59 9.06 15.14
C TYR A 121 14.05 9.31 13.70
N ALA A 122 13.26 8.86 12.72
CA ALA A 122 13.55 9.12 11.30
C ALA A 122 13.43 10.62 10.98
N LEU A 123 12.47 11.32 11.58
CA LEU A 123 12.30 12.77 11.43
C LEU A 123 13.44 13.53 12.12
N ASP A 124 13.88 13.10 13.31
CA ASP A 124 15.03 13.69 14.00
C ASP A 124 16.31 13.55 13.17
N GLU A 125 16.53 12.37 12.58
CA GLU A 125 17.67 12.13 11.68
C GLU A 125 17.62 12.98 10.41
N LEU A 126 16.42 13.27 9.89
CA LEU A 126 16.26 14.12 8.71
C LEU A 126 16.62 15.59 9.00
N ASN A 127 16.46 16.04 10.24
CA ASN A 127 16.68 17.42 10.66
C ASN A 127 18.11 17.68 11.19
N ASN A 128 18.95 16.64 11.30
CA ASN A 128 20.35 16.73 11.68
C ASN A 128 21.25 16.87 10.45
#